data_f638b1e97cfa47fdce6dbeb6796d78cc
#
_entry.id   f638b1e97cfa47fdce6dbeb6796d78cc
#
_cell.length_a   1.000
_cell.length_b   1.000
_cell.length_c   1.000
_cell.angle_alpha   90.00
_cell.angle_beta   90.00
_cell.angle_gamma   90.00
#
_symmetry.space_group_name_H-M   'P 1'
#
loop_
_entity.id
_entity.type
_entity.pdbx_description
1 polymer ?
#
loop_
_entity_poly.entity_id
_entity_poly.type
_entity_poly.pdbx_seq_one_letter_code
_entity_poly.pdbx_strand_id
1 'polypeptide(L)'
;MSRKSRRRRHANGVERRTPPGSPPGSLVSDPNAPSPVIHVIGYGPDGIHEYEVADLSLTEQYLATYPVTWVNVDGLGDAAILRRLGEMFGIHILALEDVNNPHQRAKVEQYPENLFIVGRMVGIADRLETEQLSLFLGQNYVLTFQERPGDSFDPVRDRIRRAGGRVRSAGPDYLAYALIDALIDNYFPVLEQYGERLETLEDEVIT
;
A
#
# COMPACT_ATOMS: atom_id res chain seq x y z
N MET A 1 -1.09 51.62 -7.04
CA MET A 1 -0.01 50.67 -6.65
C MET A 1 -0.64 49.33 -6.33
N SER A 2 -0.68 48.43 -7.30
CA SER A 2 -1.33 47.10 -7.19
C SER A 2 -0.30 46.05 -6.79
N ARG A 3 -0.44 45.46 -5.59
CA ARG A 3 0.36 44.32 -5.14
C ARG A 3 -0.12 43.05 -5.83
N LYS A 4 0.60 42.60 -6.86
CA LYS A 4 0.44 41.28 -7.45
C LYS A 4 0.77 40.21 -6.41
N SER A 5 -0.25 39.54 -5.88
CA SER A 5 -0.13 38.32 -5.10
C SER A 5 0.53 37.24 -5.98
N ARG A 6 1.79 36.90 -5.69
CA ARG A 6 2.49 35.74 -6.25
C ARG A 6 1.81 34.49 -5.69
N ARG A 7 0.91 33.88 -6.46
CA ARG A 7 0.48 32.50 -6.23
C ARG A 7 1.75 31.63 -6.22
N ARG A 8 2.15 31.17 -5.03
CA ARG A 8 3.13 30.08 -4.91
C ARG A 8 2.51 28.86 -5.59
N ARG A 9 3.01 28.51 -6.76
CA ARG A 9 2.86 27.17 -7.33
C ARG A 9 3.55 26.24 -6.34
N HIS A 10 2.78 25.45 -5.60
CA HIS A 10 3.32 24.25 -4.95
C HIS A 10 3.77 23.34 -6.11
N ALA A 11 5.05 23.37 -6.40
CA ALA A 11 5.67 22.26 -7.11
C ALA A 11 5.50 21.06 -6.19
N ASN A 12 4.75 20.03 -6.62
CA ASN A 12 4.80 18.71 -6.03
C ASN A 12 6.21 18.14 -6.33
N GLY A 13 7.22 18.66 -5.65
CA GLY A 13 8.54 18.07 -5.62
C GLY A 13 8.42 16.79 -4.81
N VAL A 14 8.82 15.69 -5.40
CA VAL A 14 9.02 14.40 -4.73
C VAL A 14 10.07 14.64 -3.64
N GLU A 15 9.64 14.87 -2.42
CA GLU A 15 10.54 15.10 -1.30
C GLU A 15 10.87 13.73 -0.69
N ARG A 16 12.09 13.24 -0.94
CA ARG A 16 12.59 12.03 -0.28
C ARG A 16 12.68 12.30 1.21
N ARG A 17 12.15 11.39 2.03
CA ARG A 17 12.27 11.44 3.50
C ARG A 17 13.73 11.32 3.94
N THR A 18 14.52 10.55 3.21
CA THR A 18 15.95 10.35 3.48
C THR A 18 16.76 11.52 2.92
N PRO A 19 17.53 12.25 3.74
CA PRO A 19 18.39 13.34 3.26
C PRO A 19 19.41 12.86 2.22
N PRO A 20 19.79 13.71 1.24
CA PRO A 20 20.85 13.39 0.29
C PRO A 20 22.15 13.02 1.02
N GLY A 21 22.78 11.91 0.62
CA GLY A 21 24.02 11.42 1.21
C GLY A 21 23.84 10.49 2.43
N SER A 22 22.61 10.18 2.81
CA SER A 22 22.34 9.14 3.82
C SER A 22 22.84 7.78 3.34
N PRO A 23 23.32 6.91 4.25
CA PRO A 23 23.68 5.54 3.89
C PRO A 23 22.50 4.79 3.27
N PRO A 24 22.74 3.90 2.29
CA PRO A 24 21.68 3.04 1.75
C PRO A 24 20.97 2.24 2.87
N GLY A 25 19.66 2.10 2.77
CA GLY A 25 18.84 1.43 3.78
C GLY A 25 18.50 2.29 5.00
N SER A 26 18.75 3.61 4.95
CA SER A 26 18.34 4.51 6.03
C SER A 26 16.84 4.68 6.06
N LEU A 27 16.23 4.40 7.23
CA LEU A 27 14.82 4.65 7.50
C LEU A 27 14.69 5.90 8.37
N VAL A 28 13.83 6.81 7.95
CA VAL A 28 13.58 8.07 8.66
C VAL A 28 12.11 8.16 9.02
N SER A 29 11.82 8.36 10.31
CA SER A 29 10.45 8.64 10.77
C SER A 29 10.00 10.01 10.27
N ASP A 30 8.78 10.06 9.72
CA ASP A 30 8.14 11.31 9.32
C ASP A 30 7.08 11.68 10.37
N PRO A 31 7.30 12.73 11.15
CA PRO A 31 6.36 13.13 12.20
C PRO A 31 5.00 13.60 11.65
N ASN A 32 4.91 13.89 10.36
CA ASN A 32 3.66 14.27 9.70
C ASN A 32 2.92 13.08 9.08
N ALA A 33 3.58 11.93 8.95
CA ALA A 33 2.93 10.71 8.47
C ALA A 33 2.15 10.03 9.59
N PRO A 34 1.02 9.35 9.28
CA PRO A 34 0.28 8.60 10.28
C PRO A 34 1.13 7.52 10.95
N SER A 35 0.92 7.33 12.25
CA SER A 35 1.49 6.18 12.96
C SER A 35 0.96 4.89 12.36
N PRO A 36 1.79 3.83 12.24
CA PRO A 36 1.36 2.56 11.69
C PRO A 36 0.21 1.93 12.48
N VAL A 37 -0.84 1.55 11.78
CA VAL A 37 -1.91 0.67 12.27
C VAL A 37 -1.76 -0.64 11.51
N ILE A 38 -1.75 -1.75 12.22
CA ILE A 38 -1.44 -3.06 11.64
C ILE A 38 -2.65 -3.97 11.79
N HIS A 39 -3.19 -4.40 10.66
CA HIS A 39 -4.27 -5.38 10.59
C HIS A 39 -3.73 -6.71 10.08
N VAL A 40 -4.06 -7.80 10.76
CA VAL A 40 -3.66 -9.14 10.38
C VAL A 40 -4.88 -9.99 10.10
N ILE A 41 -4.87 -10.66 8.96
CA ILE A 41 -5.88 -11.64 8.55
C ILE A 41 -5.17 -12.96 8.30
N GLY A 42 -5.35 -13.92 9.22
CA GLY A 42 -4.92 -15.30 9.04
C GLY A 42 -6.07 -16.14 8.53
N TYR A 43 -5.89 -16.89 7.46
CA TYR A 43 -6.96 -17.69 6.90
C TYR A 43 -6.48 -18.98 6.22
N GLY A 44 -7.43 -19.87 6.02
CA GLY A 44 -7.28 -21.14 5.31
C GLY A 44 -8.64 -21.78 5.03
N PRO A 45 -8.68 -23.03 4.55
CA PRO A 45 -9.92 -23.74 4.28
C PRO A 45 -10.87 -23.81 5.50
N ASP A 46 -10.30 -23.94 6.69
CA ASP A 46 -11.06 -24.19 7.93
C ASP A 46 -11.58 -22.92 8.60
N GLY A 47 -11.09 -21.73 8.21
CA GLY A 47 -11.54 -20.51 8.85
C GLY A 47 -10.75 -19.25 8.49
N ILE A 48 -11.13 -18.18 9.17
CA ILE A 48 -10.51 -16.86 9.13
C ILE A 48 -10.45 -16.29 10.55
N HIS A 49 -9.36 -15.60 10.84
CA HIS A 49 -9.22 -14.75 12.01
C HIS A 49 -8.66 -13.40 11.61
N GLU A 50 -9.30 -12.34 12.08
CA GLU A 50 -8.92 -10.96 11.81
C GLU A 50 -8.58 -10.27 13.14
N TYR A 51 -7.52 -9.47 13.12
CA TYR A 51 -7.05 -8.81 14.32
C TYR A 51 -6.33 -7.50 13.99
N GLU A 52 -6.62 -6.45 14.76
CA GLU A 52 -5.80 -5.24 14.77
C GLU A 52 -4.70 -5.41 15.82
N VAL A 53 -3.45 -5.35 15.39
CA VAL A 53 -2.29 -5.74 16.19
C VAL A 53 -1.74 -4.55 16.94
N ALA A 54 -1.84 -4.57 18.27
CA ALA A 54 -1.09 -3.68 19.15
C ALA A 54 0.34 -4.20 19.46
N ASP A 55 0.54 -5.52 19.38
CA ASP A 55 1.82 -6.20 19.62
C ASP A 55 2.19 -7.12 18.45
N LEU A 56 3.32 -6.85 17.80
CA LEU A 56 3.81 -7.61 16.64
C LEU A 56 4.06 -9.10 16.94
N SER A 57 4.21 -9.52 18.20
CA SER A 57 4.38 -10.93 18.56
C SER A 57 3.19 -11.80 18.13
N LEU A 58 1.99 -11.24 18.08
CA LEU A 58 0.80 -11.93 17.57
C LEU A 58 0.90 -12.24 16.07
N THR A 59 1.58 -11.40 15.31
CA THR A 59 1.80 -11.63 13.87
C THR A 59 2.63 -12.90 13.65
N GLU A 60 3.63 -13.16 14.48
CA GLU A 60 4.44 -14.39 14.41
C GLU A 60 3.58 -15.65 14.65
N GLN A 61 2.62 -15.57 15.59
CA GLN A 61 1.70 -16.68 15.84
C GLN A 61 0.79 -16.95 14.64
N TYR A 62 0.29 -15.91 13.98
CA TYR A 62 -0.52 -16.07 12.77
C TYR A 62 0.27 -16.69 11.63
N LEU A 63 1.50 -16.24 11.40
CA LEU A 63 2.41 -16.81 10.40
C LEU A 63 2.69 -18.31 10.65
N ALA A 64 2.76 -18.74 11.90
CA ALA A 64 2.97 -20.14 12.26
C ALA A 64 1.69 -20.99 12.17
N THR A 65 0.52 -20.37 12.28
CA THR A 65 -0.76 -21.07 12.44
C THR A 65 -1.54 -21.19 11.12
N TYR A 66 -1.54 -20.15 10.30
CA TYR A 66 -2.40 -20.09 9.11
C TYR A 66 -1.64 -20.39 7.81
N PRO A 67 -2.28 -21.11 6.86
CA PRO A 67 -1.73 -21.33 5.54
C PRO A 67 -1.42 -20.04 4.78
N VAL A 68 -2.24 -19.01 4.99
CA VAL A 68 -2.03 -17.66 4.44
C VAL A 68 -2.26 -16.62 5.50
N THR A 69 -1.30 -15.71 5.65
CA THR A 69 -1.40 -14.55 6.54
C THR A 69 -1.24 -13.25 5.74
N TRP A 70 -2.25 -12.41 5.78
CA TRP A 70 -2.17 -11.06 5.23
C TRP A 70 -1.91 -10.06 6.36
N VAL A 71 -0.81 -9.34 6.27
CA VAL A 71 -0.47 -8.24 7.17
C VAL A 71 -0.60 -6.94 6.40
N ASN A 72 -1.53 -6.10 6.82
CA ASN A 72 -1.75 -4.78 6.22
C ASN A 72 -1.30 -3.69 7.19
N VAL A 73 -0.45 -2.79 6.71
CA VAL A 73 0.15 -1.70 7.50
C VAL A 73 -0.27 -0.36 6.90
N ASP A 74 -1.10 0.36 7.63
CA ASP A 74 -1.59 1.68 7.28
C ASP A 74 -0.82 2.75 8.05
N GLY A 75 -0.04 3.58 7.35
CA GLY A 75 0.82 4.59 7.94
C GLY A 75 2.30 4.19 7.99
N LEU A 76 3.16 5.13 7.67
CA LEU A 76 4.61 4.95 7.56
C LEU A 76 5.39 5.91 8.47
N GLY A 77 4.74 6.45 9.52
CA GLY A 77 5.32 7.48 10.38
C GLY A 77 6.37 6.99 11.37
N ASP A 78 6.46 5.68 11.62
CA ASP A 78 7.36 5.09 12.61
C ASP A 78 8.37 4.13 11.97
N ALA A 79 9.61 4.60 11.80
CA ALA A 79 10.71 3.81 11.23
C ALA A 79 11.12 2.61 12.12
N ALA A 80 10.84 2.64 13.42
CA ALA A 80 11.18 1.51 14.30
C ALA A 80 10.25 0.33 14.05
N ILE A 81 8.94 0.60 13.88
CA ILE A 81 7.95 -0.42 13.50
C ILE A 81 8.27 -1.00 12.13
N LEU A 82 8.58 -0.14 11.14
CA LEU A 82 8.97 -0.60 9.80
C LEU A 82 10.20 -1.51 9.85
N ARG A 83 11.21 -1.14 10.63
CA ARG A 83 12.41 -1.98 10.80
C ARG A 83 12.08 -3.32 11.45
N ARG A 84 11.25 -3.32 12.48
CA ARG A 84 10.83 -4.55 13.16
C ARG A 84 10.08 -5.50 12.23
N LEU A 85 9.18 -4.97 11.40
CA LEU A 85 8.52 -5.74 10.35
C LEU A 85 9.53 -6.24 9.31
N GLY A 86 10.48 -5.38 8.90
CA GLY A 86 11.55 -5.80 7.99
C GLY A 86 12.36 -6.99 8.50
N GLU A 87 12.72 -6.99 9.78
CA GLU A 87 13.43 -8.08 10.45
C GLU A 87 12.56 -9.36 10.51
N MET A 88 11.28 -9.22 10.90
CA MET A 88 10.34 -10.35 11.04
C MET A 88 10.09 -11.06 9.70
N PHE A 89 9.97 -10.32 8.60
CA PHE A 89 9.64 -10.85 7.29
C PHE A 89 10.85 -11.04 6.37
N GLY A 90 12.07 -10.84 6.87
CA GLY A 90 13.29 -10.98 6.08
C GLY A 90 13.36 -10.01 4.89
N ILE A 91 12.83 -8.80 5.05
CA ILE A 91 12.80 -7.81 3.98
C ILE A 91 14.18 -7.19 3.81
N HIS A 92 14.65 -7.15 2.57
CA HIS A 92 15.91 -6.49 2.25
C HIS A 92 15.85 -4.99 2.59
N ILE A 93 16.90 -4.46 3.21
CA ILE A 93 16.90 -3.10 3.74
C ILE A 93 16.65 -2.02 2.66
N LEU A 94 17.08 -2.25 1.42
CA LEU A 94 16.81 -1.33 0.31
C LEU A 94 15.34 -1.34 -0.11
N ALA A 95 14.68 -2.50 -0.07
CA ALA A 95 13.24 -2.59 -0.33
C ALA A 95 12.45 -1.87 0.79
N LEU A 96 12.90 -1.99 2.02
CA LEU A 96 12.29 -1.28 3.15
C LEU A 96 12.53 0.24 3.08
N GLU A 97 13.67 0.68 2.55
CA GLU A 97 13.92 2.10 2.22
C GLU A 97 12.93 2.61 1.19
N ASP A 98 12.61 1.83 0.15
CA ASP A 98 11.61 2.18 -0.86
C ASP A 98 10.19 2.25 -0.31
N VAL A 99 9.85 1.40 0.67
CA VAL A 99 8.60 1.54 1.45
C VAL A 99 8.58 2.86 2.20
N ASN A 100 9.66 3.19 2.90
CA ASN A 100 9.76 4.40 3.72
C ASN A 100 9.84 5.70 2.89
N ASN A 101 10.26 5.60 1.62
CA ASN A 101 10.30 6.71 0.66
C ASN A 101 9.24 6.51 -0.43
N PRO A 102 7.94 6.77 -0.16
CA PRO A 102 6.89 6.65 -1.14
C PRO A 102 7.17 7.57 -2.33
N HIS A 103 6.63 7.28 -3.49
CA HIS A 103 6.85 7.87 -4.80
C HIS A 103 7.77 7.06 -5.73
N GLN A 104 8.00 5.78 -5.38
CA GLN A 104 8.64 4.86 -6.31
C GLN A 104 7.78 4.67 -7.57
N ARG A 105 8.43 4.33 -8.68
CA ARG A 105 7.72 3.87 -9.87
C ARG A 105 7.18 2.47 -9.62
N ALA A 106 6.08 2.12 -10.29
CA ALA A 106 5.60 0.75 -10.30
C ALA A 106 6.72 -0.20 -10.78
N LYS A 107 7.01 -1.22 -9.99
CA LYS A 107 8.10 -2.17 -10.25
C LYS A 107 7.83 -3.49 -9.57
N VAL A 108 8.54 -4.52 -10.02
CA VAL A 108 8.60 -5.84 -9.39
C VAL A 108 10.07 -6.22 -9.25
N GLU A 109 10.48 -6.60 -8.05
CA GLU A 109 11.84 -7.01 -7.71
C GLU A 109 11.83 -8.32 -6.95
N GLN A 110 12.63 -9.29 -7.40
CA GLN A 110 12.77 -10.58 -6.74
C GLN A 110 13.90 -10.50 -5.71
N TYR A 111 13.57 -10.85 -4.47
CA TYR A 111 14.53 -11.07 -3.39
C TYR A 111 14.57 -12.58 -3.02
N PRO A 112 15.59 -13.06 -2.29
CA PRO A 112 15.68 -14.49 -1.95
C PRO A 112 14.46 -15.02 -1.20
N GLU A 113 13.87 -14.24 -0.30
CA GLU A 113 12.79 -14.67 0.58
C GLU A 113 11.41 -14.19 0.12
N ASN A 114 11.34 -13.20 -0.77
CA ASN A 114 10.08 -12.59 -1.17
C ASN A 114 10.14 -11.90 -2.54
N LEU A 115 8.96 -11.66 -3.10
CA LEU A 115 8.76 -10.82 -4.27
C LEU A 115 8.24 -9.46 -3.79
N PHE A 116 8.97 -8.39 -4.12
CA PHE A 116 8.59 -7.02 -3.83
C PHE A 116 7.90 -6.37 -5.01
N ILE A 117 6.70 -5.87 -4.80
CA ILE A 117 5.87 -5.22 -5.82
C ILE A 117 5.50 -3.83 -5.34
N VAL A 118 5.75 -2.83 -6.18
CA VAL A 118 5.29 -1.46 -5.96
C VAL A 118 4.20 -1.13 -6.96
N GLY A 119 3.06 -0.70 -6.46
CA GLY A 119 1.94 -0.21 -7.25
C GLY A 119 1.54 1.22 -6.84
N ARG A 120 0.61 1.80 -7.58
CA ARG A 120 -0.02 3.08 -7.24
C ARG A 120 -1.50 2.86 -7.03
N MET A 121 -1.99 3.17 -5.86
CA MET A 121 -3.43 3.31 -5.63
C MET A 121 -3.85 4.70 -6.07
N VAL A 122 -5.03 4.78 -6.64
CA VAL A 122 -5.63 6.04 -7.11
C VAL A 122 -6.96 6.26 -6.42
N GLY A 123 -7.27 7.50 -6.15
CA GLY A 123 -8.56 7.91 -5.61
C GLY A 123 -8.91 9.30 -6.11
N ILE A 124 -10.17 9.65 -6.08
CA ILE A 124 -10.66 10.99 -6.37
C ILE A 124 -11.44 11.48 -5.16
N ALA A 125 -10.94 12.57 -4.56
CA ALA A 125 -11.71 13.40 -3.67
C ALA A 125 -12.04 14.71 -4.42
N ASP A 126 -11.54 15.85 -3.98
CA ASP A 126 -11.62 17.11 -4.75
C ASP A 126 -10.69 17.12 -5.97
N ARG A 127 -9.68 16.25 -5.96
CA ARG A 127 -8.66 16.08 -7.01
C ARG A 127 -8.18 14.63 -7.04
N LEU A 128 -7.49 14.28 -8.12
CA LEU A 128 -6.79 13.00 -8.19
C LEU A 128 -5.75 12.91 -7.07
N GLU A 129 -5.88 11.89 -6.26
CA GLU A 129 -4.93 11.50 -5.24
C GLU A 129 -4.27 10.19 -5.65
N THR A 130 -2.99 10.08 -5.36
CA THR A 130 -2.24 8.84 -5.60
C THR A 130 -1.45 8.49 -4.36
N GLU A 131 -1.38 7.20 -4.07
CA GLU A 131 -0.68 6.64 -2.94
C GLU A 131 0.14 5.43 -3.35
N GLN A 132 1.28 5.21 -2.71
CA GLN A 132 2.08 4.03 -2.98
C GLN A 132 1.54 2.82 -2.21
N LEU A 133 1.30 1.73 -2.93
CA LEU A 133 1.20 0.40 -2.36
C LEU A 133 2.55 -0.29 -2.49
N SER A 134 3.09 -0.77 -1.38
CA SER A 134 4.26 -1.66 -1.33
C SER A 134 3.80 -3.02 -0.85
N LEU A 135 3.96 -4.06 -1.68
CA LEU A 135 3.51 -5.42 -1.41
C LEU A 135 4.69 -6.38 -1.43
N PHE A 136 4.81 -7.19 -0.40
CA PHE A 136 5.75 -8.30 -0.31
C PHE A 136 4.97 -9.62 -0.31
N LEU A 137 5.29 -10.48 -1.27
CA LEU A 137 4.75 -11.84 -1.34
C LEU A 137 5.83 -12.81 -0.86
N GLY A 138 5.59 -13.48 0.25
CA GLY A 138 6.44 -14.53 0.81
C GLY A 138 5.82 -15.92 0.68
N GLN A 139 6.41 -16.89 1.38
CA GLN A 139 6.03 -18.29 1.25
C GLN A 139 4.59 -18.58 1.73
N ASN A 140 4.16 -17.96 2.84
CA ASN A 140 2.83 -18.12 3.42
C ASN A 140 2.20 -16.78 3.85
N TYR A 141 2.71 -15.68 3.33
CA TYR A 141 2.21 -14.35 3.69
C TYR A 141 2.16 -13.40 2.50
N VAL A 142 1.30 -12.40 2.65
CA VAL A 142 1.37 -11.13 1.92
C VAL A 142 1.47 -10.02 2.95
N LEU A 143 2.46 -9.14 2.79
CA LEU A 143 2.62 -7.95 3.62
C LEU A 143 2.44 -6.71 2.74
N THR A 144 1.50 -5.85 3.11
CA THR A 144 1.21 -4.61 2.40
C THR A 144 1.48 -3.41 3.27
N PHE A 145 2.07 -2.37 2.66
CA PHE A 145 2.29 -1.06 3.28
C PHE A 145 1.62 0.03 2.46
N GLN A 146 0.99 0.95 3.15
CA GLN A 146 0.29 2.12 2.61
C GLN A 146 0.67 3.36 3.41
N GLU A 147 0.61 4.53 2.77
CA GLU A 147 1.01 5.79 3.41
C GLU A 147 0.00 6.25 4.45
N ARG A 148 -1.28 5.91 4.26
CA ARG A 148 -2.41 6.35 5.08
C ARG A 148 -3.54 5.32 5.11
N PRO A 149 -4.44 5.37 6.11
CA PRO A 149 -5.63 4.54 6.14
C PRO A 149 -6.58 4.79 4.96
N GLY A 150 -7.29 3.76 4.54
CA GLY A 150 -8.30 3.82 3.49
C GLY A 150 -7.79 3.29 2.16
N ASP A 151 -7.88 1.99 1.99
CA ASP A 151 -7.49 1.30 0.77
C ASP A 151 -8.69 0.85 -0.08
N SER A 152 -8.41 0.26 -1.24
CA SER A 152 -9.42 -0.32 -2.14
C SER A 152 -9.61 -1.83 -1.96
N PHE A 153 -9.19 -2.40 -0.84
CA PHE A 153 -9.12 -3.85 -0.64
C PHE A 153 -10.31 -4.48 0.08
N ASP A 154 -11.31 -3.71 0.45
CA ASP A 154 -12.53 -4.25 1.08
C ASP A 154 -13.22 -5.36 0.26
N PRO A 155 -13.28 -5.31 -1.07
CA PRO A 155 -13.80 -6.43 -1.86
C PRO A 155 -12.99 -7.73 -1.68
N VAL A 156 -11.67 -7.63 -1.46
CA VAL A 156 -10.82 -8.79 -1.19
C VAL A 156 -11.05 -9.31 0.22
N ARG A 157 -11.14 -8.43 1.22
CA ARG A 157 -11.49 -8.78 2.62
C ARG A 157 -12.82 -9.51 2.69
N ASP A 158 -13.83 -8.96 2.03
CA ASP A 158 -15.18 -9.57 1.98
C ASP A 158 -15.17 -10.93 1.29
N ARG A 159 -14.39 -11.11 0.23
CA ARG A 159 -14.23 -12.39 -0.45
C ARG A 159 -13.59 -13.44 0.47
N ILE A 160 -12.60 -13.05 1.27
CA ILE A 160 -11.98 -13.92 2.28
C ILE A 160 -13.00 -14.27 3.37
N ARG A 161 -13.74 -13.29 3.91
CA ARG A 161 -14.76 -13.49 4.97
C ARG A 161 -15.86 -14.46 4.55
N ARG A 162 -16.35 -14.30 3.33
CA ARG A 162 -17.45 -15.12 2.77
C ARG A 162 -16.98 -16.45 2.19
N ALA A 163 -15.69 -16.79 2.25
CA ALA A 163 -15.10 -17.94 1.58
C ALA A 163 -15.44 -17.99 0.07
N GLY A 164 -15.50 -16.82 -0.58
CA GLY A 164 -15.90 -16.69 -1.97
C GLY A 164 -14.86 -17.25 -2.94
N GLY A 165 -15.27 -18.19 -3.78
CA GLY A 165 -14.41 -18.78 -4.80
C GLY A 165 -13.23 -19.58 -4.21
N ARG A 166 -12.02 -19.36 -4.73
CA ARG A 166 -10.82 -20.12 -4.36
C ARG A 166 -9.95 -19.47 -3.28
N VAL A 167 -10.33 -18.29 -2.78
CA VAL A 167 -9.44 -17.47 -1.95
C VAL A 167 -8.93 -18.20 -0.71
N ARG A 168 -9.77 -18.99 -0.02
CA ARG A 168 -9.38 -19.71 1.19
C ARG A 168 -8.62 -21.02 0.93
N SER A 169 -8.69 -21.56 -0.28
CA SER A 169 -8.02 -22.80 -0.67
C SER A 169 -6.77 -22.58 -1.52
N ALA A 170 -6.50 -21.33 -1.89
CA ALA A 170 -5.33 -20.93 -2.66
C ALA A 170 -4.22 -20.40 -1.73
N GLY A 171 -3.02 -20.26 -2.26
CA GLY A 171 -1.86 -19.75 -1.56
C GLY A 171 -1.81 -18.21 -1.48
N PRO A 172 -0.74 -17.66 -0.89
CA PRO A 172 -0.52 -16.22 -0.79
C PRO A 172 -0.34 -15.53 -2.15
N ASP A 173 0.09 -16.26 -3.16
CA ASP A 173 0.17 -15.81 -4.55
C ASP A 173 -1.20 -15.40 -5.11
N TYR A 174 -2.23 -16.17 -4.81
CA TYR A 174 -3.59 -15.83 -5.18
C TYR A 174 -4.10 -14.57 -4.44
N LEU A 175 -3.73 -14.41 -3.18
CA LEU A 175 -4.04 -13.18 -2.43
C LEU A 175 -3.33 -11.97 -3.04
N ALA A 176 -2.03 -12.09 -3.33
CA ALA A 176 -1.27 -11.01 -3.98
C ALA A 176 -1.89 -10.63 -5.34
N TYR A 177 -2.26 -11.64 -6.15
CA TYR A 177 -3.01 -11.41 -7.39
C TYR A 177 -4.32 -10.65 -7.13
N ALA A 178 -5.12 -11.09 -6.17
CA ALA A 178 -6.42 -10.46 -5.87
C ALA A 178 -6.30 -9.01 -5.38
N LEU A 179 -5.23 -8.68 -4.66
CA LEU A 179 -4.94 -7.31 -4.22
C LEU A 179 -4.50 -6.42 -5.40
N ILE A 180 -3.65 -6.95 -6.29
CA ILE A 180 -3.23 -6.22 -7.50
C ILE A 180 -4.41 -6.01 -8.45
N ASP A 181 -5.27 -7.01 -8.62
CA ASP A 181 -6.50 -6.95 -9.40
C ASP A 181 -7.42 -5.83 -8.87
N ALA A 182 -7.69 -5.83 -7.55
CA ALA A 182 -8.48 -4.77 -6.91
C ALA A 182 -7.85 -3.37 -7.05
N LEU A 183 -6.53 -3.28 -6.99
CA LEU A 183 -5.80 -2.03 -7.23
C LEU A 183 -6.05 -1.54 -8.66
N ILE A 184 -5.97 -2.42 -9.66
CA ILE A 184 -6.17 -2.09 -11.08
C ILE A 184 -7.64 -1.72 -11.32
N ASP A 185 -8.58 -2.47 -10.76
CA ASP A 185 -10.01 -2.19 -10.89
C ASP A 185 -10.38 -0.78 -10.40
N ASN A 186 -9.68 -0.30 -9.37
CA ASN A 186 -9.91 1.04 -8.82
C ASN A 186 -9.51 2.19 -9.77
N TYR A 187 -8.79 1.91 -10.86
CA TYR A 187 -8.50 2.91 -11.89
C TYR A 187 -9.71 3.21 -12.79
N PHE A 188 -10.62 2.25 -13.00
CA PHE A 188 -11.73 2.41 -13.93
C PHE A 188 -12.67 3.57 -13.55
N PRO A 189 -13.16 3.71 -12.30
CA PRO A 189 -13.99 4.84 -11.91
C PRO A 189 -13.29 6.19 -12.08
N VAL A 190 -11.96 6.21 -11.87
CA VAL A 190 -11.14 7.42 -12.07
C VAL A 190 -11.10 7.81 -13.54
N LEU A 191 -10.90 6.85 -14.43
CA LEU A 191 -10.87 7.09 -15.87
C LEU A 191 -12.24 7.53 -16.41
N GLU A 192 -13.33 6.92 -15.94
CA GLU A 192 -14.70 7.32 -16.29
C GLU A 192 -14.97 8.77 -15.91
N GLN A 193 -14.64 9.18 -14.69
CA GLN A 193 -14.84 10.56 -14.25
C GLN A 193 -14.00 11.56 -15.06
N TYR A 194 -12.78 11.20 -15.47
CA TYR A 194 -11.99 12.04 -16.36
C TYR A 194 -12.56 12.10 -17.77
N GLY A 195 -13.15 11.03 -18.29
CA GLY A 195 -13.86 11.00 -19.56
C GLY A 195 -15.03 12.00 -19.56
N GLU A 196 -15.91 11.91 -18.58
CA GLU A 196 -17.07 12.84 -18.42
C GLU A 196 -16.62 14.30 -18.30
N ARG A 197 -15.51 14.55 -17.58
CA ARG A 197 -14.98 15.92 -17.46
C ARG A 197 -14.40 16.45 -18.77
N LEU A 198 -13.79 15.60 -19.59
CA LEU A 198 -13.28 15.98 -20.90
C LEU A 198 -14.44 16.30 -21.86
N GLU A 199 -15.50 15.48 -21.89
CA GLU A 199 -16.71 15.75 -22.68
C GLU A 199 -17.35 17.09 -22.29
N THR A 200 -17.45 17.38 -20.99
CA THR A 200 -17.95 18.67 -20.49
C THR A 200 -17.11 19.84 -21.00
N LEU A 201 -15.78 19.71 -20.96
CA LEU A 201 -14.86 20.75 -21.43
C LEU A 201 -14.93 20.95 -22.96
N GLU A 202 -15.14 19.88 -23.74
CA GLU A 202 -15.35 19.96 -25.19
C GLU A 202 -16.62 20.76 -25.50
N ASP A 203 -17.71 20.50 -24.80
CA ASP A 203 -18.98 21.23 -24.97
C ASP A 203 -18.83 22.73 -24.63
N GLU A 204 -18.10 23.05 -23.55
CA GLU A 204 -17.82 24.43 -23.15
C GLU A 204 -16.97 25.20 -24.15
N VAL A 205 -16.08 24.53 -24.91
CA VAL A 205 -15.21 25.15 -25.90
C VAL A 205 -15.93 25.37 -27.24
N ILE A 206 -16.93 24.54 -27.54
CA ILE A 206 -17.69 24.62 -28.81
C ILE A 206 -18.84 25.65 -28.74
N THR A 207 -19.24 26.05 -27.52
CA THR A 207 -20.33 27.02 -27.29
C THR A 207 -19.78 28.44 -27.21
#